data_3d862ed468c978edb61e9c77229cbf4e
#
_entry.id   3d862ed468c978edb61e9c77229cbf4e
#
_cell.length_a   1.000
_cell.length_b   1.000
_cell.length_c   1.000
_cell.angle_alpha   90.00
_cell.angle_beta   90.00
_cell.angle_gamma   90.00
#
_symmetry.space_group_name_H-M   'P 1'
#
loop_
_entity.id
_entity.type
_entity.pdbx_description
1 polymer ?
#
loop_
_entity_poly.entity_id
_entity_poly.type
_entity_poly.pdbx_seq_one_letter_code
_entity_poly.pdbx_strand_id
1 'polypeptide(L)'
;MITIQMLTDLYNAYVDTFRGADGNLPPMMELKRIHTAQVVANARLIAEGEGFDAETARACDAAALLHDTGRYEQLKRYNTFRDSDSVDHAVFSHDIVKEKGWLDGDPQREAILTAVLVHNRRDVPDGLDPLTEAAVHTVRDADKLDIFRVLENQIATTDWRHDCTAFWNLPTTACPSPAVLAAIREERPVDYQDIKTLADFVLIQVGWMRSGLHYATSRRISAERGHLAFRRNFLHELTDDPVVDELCDFQISACAGA
;
A
#
# COMPACT_ATOMS: atom_id res chain seq x y z
N MET A 1 0.74 -26.59 -9.61
CA MET A 1 1.11 -25.24 -9.16
C MET A 1 1.09 -24.31 -10.36
N ILE A 2 0.35 -23.22 -10.31
CA ILE A 2 0.36 -22.19 -11.36
C ILE A 2 1.66 -21.40 -11.31
N THR A 3 2.28 -21.07 -12.46
CA THR A 3 3.46 -20.21 -12.49
C THR A 3 3.08 -18.73 -12.30
N ILE A 4 4.02 -17.90 -11.82
CA ILE A 4 3.78 -16.44 -11.73
C ILE A 4 3.50 -15.85 -13.12
N GLN A 5 4.15 -16.34 -14.17
CA GLN A 5 3.87 -15.87 -15.53
C GLN A 5 2.42 -16.16 -15.93
N MET A 6 1.92 -17.41 -15.74
CA MET A 6 0.53 -17.74 -16.06
C MET A 6 -0.46 -16.90 -15.24
N LEU A 7 -0.16 -16.64 -13.95
CA LEU A 7 -1.00 -15.81 -13.11
C LEU A 7 -0.99 -14.34 -13.59
N THR A 8 0.17 -13.85 -14.02
CA THR A 8 0.31 -12.52 -14.63
C THR A 8 -0.50 -12.39 -15.91
N ASP A 9 -0.48 -13.42 -16.76
CA ASP A 9 -1.26 -13.45 -18.00
C ASP A 9 -2.77 -13.41 -17.71
N LEU A 10 -3.24 -14.16 -16.70
CA LEU A 10 -4.65 -14.15 -16.26
C LEU A 10 -5.04 -12.77 -15.69
N TYR A 11 -4.19 -12.18 -14.86
CA TYR A 11 -4.40 -10.84 -14.31
C TYR A 11 -4.46 -9.80 -15.43
N ASN A 12 -3.52 -9.83 -16.37
CA ASN A 12 -3.50 -8.87 -17.50
C ASN A 12 -4.73 -9.03 -18.39
N ALA A 13 -5.14 -10.27 -18.71
CA ALA A 13 -6.35 -10.53 -19.46
C ALA A 13 -7.60 -9.97 -18.76
N TYR A 14 -7.65 -10.05 -17.43
CA TYR A 14 -8.72 -9.45 -16.65
C TYR A 14 -8.68 -7.91 -16.72
N VAL A 15 -7.51 -7.30 -16.50
CA VAL A 15 -7.33 -5.85 -16.59
C VAL A 15 -7.71 -5.32 -17.97
N ASP A 16 -7.37 -6.05 -19.04
CA ASP A 16 -7.68 -5.65 -20.40
C ASP A 16 -9.20 -5.60 -20.69
N THR A 17 -10.03 -6.28 -19.90
CA THR A 17 -11.51 -6.19 -20.01
C THR A 17 -12.06 -4.81 -19.64
N PHE A 18 -11.26 -3.96 -19.01
CA PHE A 18 -11.64 -2.59 -18.62
C PHE A 18 -11.16 -1.51 -19.60
N ARG A 19 -10.50 -1.91 -20.71
CA ARG A 19 -10.08 -0.94 -21.73
C ARG A 19 -11.29 -0.34 -22.44
N GLY A 20 -11.19 0.95 -22.73
CA GLY A 20 -12.15 1.67 -23.55
C GLY A 20 -12.09 1.29 -25.03
N ALA A 21 -12.98 1.86 -25.81
CA ALA A 21 -13.01 1.65 -27.26
C ALA A 21 -11.74 2.12 -27.99
N ASP A 22 -10.97 3.01 -27.38
CA ASP A 22 -9.67 3.50 -27.84
C ASP A 22 -8.50 2.56 -27.51
N GLY A 23 -8.77 1.43 -26.83
CA GLY A 23 -7.78 0.46 -26.37
C GLY A 23 -7.04 0.86 -25.10
N ASN A 24 -7.34 2.03 -24.50
CA ASN A 24 -6.68 2.52 -23.30
C ASN A 24 -7.46 2.16 -22.04
N LEU A 25 -6.74 1.99 -20.93
CA LEU A 25 -7.38 1.95 -19.60
C LEU A 25 -7.77 3.37 -19.18
N PRO A 26 -8.90 3.52 -18.46
CA PRO A 26 -9.19 4.77 -17.76
C PRO A 26 -8.00 5.20 -16.87
N PRO A 27 -7.67 6.50 -16.73
CA PRO A 27 -6.46 6.96 -16.06
C PRO A 27 -6.27 6.40 -14.63
N MET A 28 -7.35 6.31 -13.85
CA MET A 28 -7.29 5.77 -12.49
C MET A 28 -7.07 4.24 -12.48
N MET A 29 -7.52 3.51 -13.49
CA MET A 29 -7.23 2.08 -13.63
C MET A 29 -5.79 1.86 -14.11
N GLU A 30 -5.28 2.71 -15.00
CA GLU A 30 -3.87 2.69 -15.40
C GLU A 30 -2.94 2.99 -14.21
N LEU A 31 -3.32 3.94 -13.33
CA LEU A 31 -2.60 4.18 -12.08
C LEU A 31 -2.51 2.89 -11.25
N LYS A 32 -3.61 2.14 -11.12
CA LYS A 32 -3.64 0.87 -10.36
C LYS A 32 -2.83 -0.24 -11.03
N ARG A 33 -2.81 -0.30 -12.36
CA ARG A 33 -1.95 -1.24 -13.10
C ARG A 33 -0.46 -0.98 -12.83
N ILE A 34 -0.05 0.29 -12.88
CA ILE A 34 1.32 0.70 -12.58
C ILE A 34 1.65 0.42 -11.10
N HIS A 35 0.75 0.77 -10.19
CA HIS A 35 0.88 0.49 -8.77
C HIS A 35 1.11 -1.01 -8.50
N THR A 36 0.26 -1.89 -9.03
CA THR A 36 0.42 -3.35 -8.86
C THR A 36 1.79 -3.83 -9.36
N ALA A 37 2.25 -3.34 -10.51
CA ALA A 37 3.57 -3.70 -11.03
C ALA A 37 4.71 -3.27 -10.08
N GLN A 38 4.62 -2.09 -9.46
CA GLN A 38 5.58 -1.61 -8.48
C GLN A 38 5.49 -2.39 -7.15
N VAL A 39 4.29 -2.75 -6.72
CA VAL A 39 4.09 -3.59 -5.52
C VAL A 39 4.74 -4.96 -5.71
N VAL A 40 4.57 -5.60 -6.88
CA VAL A 40 5.29 -6.84 -7.21
C VAL A 40 6.81 -6.65 -7.19
N ALA A 41 7.32 -5.55 -7.76
CA ALA A 41 8.75 -5.27 -7.74
C ALA A 41 9.27 -5.07 -6.30
N ASN A 42 8.52 -4.35 -5.46
CA ASN A 42 8.86 -4.17 -4.05
C ASN A 42 8.81 -5.50 -3.28
N ALA A 43 7.81 -6.35 -3.52
CA ALA A 43 7.70 -7.66 -2.88
C ALA A 43 8.92 -8.55 -3.17
N ARG A 44 9.45 -8.51 -4.39
CA ARG A 44 10.68 -9.22 -4.77
C ARG A 44 11.91 -8.72 -4.04
N LEU A 45 12.05 -7.39 -3.93
CA LEU A 45 13.16 -6.79 -3.18
C LEU A 45 13.09 -7.16 -1.69
N ILE A 46 11.90 -7.21 -1.12
CA ILE A 46 11.70 -7.64 0.28
C ILE A 46 12.05 -9.12 0.41
N ALA A 47 11.51 -9.98 -0.45
CA ALA A 47 11.77 -11.42 -0.41
C ALA A 47 13.26 -11.75 -0.55
N GLU A 48 13.98 -11.04 -1.44
CA GLU A 48 15.44 -11.16 -1.60
C GLU A 48 16.17 -10.70 -0.33
N GLY A 49 15.82 -9.54 0.20
CA GLY A 49 16.46 -8.96 1.39
C GLY A 49 16.24 -9.74 2.68
N GLU A 50 15.09 -10.40 2.81
CA GLU A 50 14.76 -11.29 3.93
C GLU A 50 15.26 -12.74 3.71
N GLY A 51 15.82 -13.06 2.54
CA GLY A 51 16.37 -14.38 2.24
C GLY A 51 15.31 -15.48 2.12
N PHE A 52 14.13 -15.15 1.65
CA PHE A 52 13.04 -16.14 1.48
C PHE A 52 13.42 -17.19 0.43
N ASP A 53 13.01 -18.42 0.69
CA ASP A 53 13.14 -19.48 -0.30
C ASP A 53 12.22 -19.25 -1.52
N ALA A 54 12.40 -20.02 -2.57
CA ALA A 54 11.69 -19.86 -3.82
C ALA A 54 10.15 -20.09 -3.67
N GLU A 55 9.76 -20.93 -2.72
CA GLU A 55 8.35 -21.21 -2.43
C GLU A 55 7.68 -20.01 -1.77
N THR A 56 8.30 -19.47 -0.73
CA THR A 56 7.84 -18.28 -0.02
C THR A 56 7.84 -17.04 -0.92
N ALA A 57 8.93 -16.80 -1.65
CA ALA A 57 9.03 -15.69 -2.60
C ALA A 57 7.91 -15.72 -3.66
N ARG A 58 7.57 -16.92 -4.17
CA ARG A 58 6.47 -17.07 -5.12
C ARG A 58 5.11 -16.71 -4.52
N ALA A 59 4.83 -17.12 -3.29
CA ALA A 59 3.59 -16.76 -2.61
C ALA A 59 3.48 -15.24 -2.42
N CYS A 60 4.58 -14.57 -2.03
CA CYS A 60 4.67 -13.12 -1.91
C CYS A 60 4.41 -12.41 -3.25
N ASP A 61 5.05 -12.88 -4.34
CA ASP A 61 4.82 -12.34 -5.70
C ASP A 61 3.36 -12.47 -6.13
N ALA A 62 2.74 -13.64 -5.90
CA ALA A 62 1.36 -13.90 -6.25
C ALA A 62 0.40 -13.00 -5.44
N ALA A 63 0.61 -12.88 -4.13
CA ALA A 63 -0.19 -12.00 -3.27
C ALA A 63 -0.07 -10.54 -3.70
N ALA A 64 1.15 -10.06 -3.99
CA ALA A 64 1.41 -8.72 -4.48
C ALA A 64 0.73 -8.43 -5.82
N LEU A 65 0.74 -9.41 -6.75
CA LEU A 65 0.07 -9.27 -8.05
C LEU A 65 -1.46 -9.16 -7.90
N LEU A 66 -2.04 -9.88 -6.94
CA LEU A 66 -3.49 -10.05 -6.84
C LEU A 66 -4.17 -9.12 -5.83
N HIS A 67 -3.42 -8.43 -4.94
CA HIS A 67 -3.97 -7.70 -3.79
C HIS A 67 -5.06 -6.69 -4.16
N ASP A 68 -4.89 -5.96 -5.25
CA ASP A 68 -5.75 -4.88 -5.71
C ASP A 68 -6.61 -5.24 -6.94
N THR A 69 -6.77 -6.54 -7.26
CA THR A 69 -7.59 -7.01 -8.40
C THR A 69 -9.00 -6.44 -8.36
N GLY A 70 -9.59 -6.27 -7.18
CA GLY A 70 -10.94 -5.73 -6.99
C GLY A 70 -11.08 -4.24 -7.32
N ARG A 71 -9.99 -3.47 -7.34
CA ARG A 71 -10.02 -2.03 -7.59
C ARG A 71 -10.57 -1.66 -8.97
N TYR A 72 -10.36 -2.50 -9.98
CA TYR A 72 -10.89 -2.26 -11.33
C TYR A 72 -12.41 -2.30 -11.35
N GLU A 73 -12.99 -3.34 -10.79
CA GLU A 73 -14.44 -3.49 -10.72
C GLU A 73 -15.06 -2.50 -9.70
N GLN A 74 -14.36 -2.17 -8.60
CA GLN A 74 -14.76 -1.14 -7.65
C GLN A 74 -14.90 0.21 -8.36
N LEU A 75 -13.89 0.66 -9.09
CA LEU A 75 -13.95 1.93 -9.82
C LEU A 75 -15.05 1.93 -10.88
N LYS A 76 -15.21 0.83 -11.62
CA LYS A 76 -16.25 0.68 -12.64
C LYS A 76 -17.66 0.80 -12.07
N ARG A 77 -17.91 0.19 -10.90
CA ARG A 77 -19.24 0.17 -10.29
C ARG A 77 -19.57 1.43 -9.49
N TYR A 78 -18.58 1.94 -8.76
CA TYR A 78 -18.81 2.99 -7.75
C TYR A 78 -18.11 4.31 -8.07
N ASN A 79 -17.29 4.37 -9.13
CA ASN A 79 -16.54 5.55 -9.54
C ASN A 79 -15.66 6.15 -8.41
N THR A 80 -15.20 5.30 -7.48
CA THR A 80 -14.35 5.70 -6.34
C THR A 80 -13.46 4.54 -5.90
N PHE A 81 -12.32 4.86 -5.28
CA PHE A 81 -11.46 3.93 -4.54
C PHE A 81 -11.65 4.00 -3.03
N ARG A 82 -12.59 4.82 -2.53
CA ARG A 82 -12.87 4.90 -1.10
C ARG A 82 -13.76 3.73 -0.68
N ASP A 83 -13.20 2.86 0.16
CA ASP A 83 -13.90 1.68 0.64
C ASP A 83 -15.16 2.04 1.45
N SER A 84 -15.12 3.14 2.22
CA SER A 84 -16.27 3.65 2.97
C SER A 84 -17.46 4.07 2.09
N ASP A 85 -17.19 4.43 0.85
CA ASP A 85 -18.19 4.92 -0.10
C ASP A 85 -18.60 3.83 -1.11
N SER A 86 -18.06 2.62 -0.96
CA SER A 86 -18.27 1.51 -1.91
C SER A 86 -18.20 0.14 -1.24
N VAL A 87 -17.12 -0.60 -1.42
CA VAL A 87 -16.85 -1.95 -0.91
C VAL A 87 -15.43 -2.04 -0.38
N ASP A 88 -15.19 -2.93 0.58
CA ASP A 88 -13.83 -3.31 0.99
C ASP A 88 -13.11 -3.96 -0.19
N HIS A 89 -12.09 -3.27 -0.72
CA HIS A 89 -11.38 -3.72 -1.92
C HIS A 89 -10.59 -5.01 -1.72
N ALA A 90 -10.11 -5.29 -0.50
CA ALA A 90 -9.37 -6.52 -0.23
C ALA A 90 -10.31 -7.73 -0.26
N VAL A 91 -11.47 -7.62 0.38
CA VAL A 91 -12.54 -8.63 0.27
C VAL A 91 -12.95 -8.81 -1.18
N PHE A 92 -13.15 -7.72 -1.90
CA PHE A 92 -13.56 -7.77 -3.30
C PHE A 92 -12.48 -8.38 -4.21
N SER A 93 -11.19 -8.10 -3.96
CA SER A 93 -10.07 -8.73 -4.67
C SER A 93 -10.03 -10.24 -4.41
N HIS A 94 -10.13 -10.64 -3.14
CA HIS A 94 -10.19 -12.04 -2.73
C HIS A 94 -11.32 -12.79 -3.44
N ASP A 95 -12.54 -12.22 -3.43
CA ASP A 95 -13.72 -12.87 -4.02
C ASP A 95 -13.59 -13.01 -5.53
N ILE A 96 -13.10 -11.99 -6.24
CA ILE A 96 -12.86 -12.06 -7.68
C ILE A 96 -11.83 -13.15 -8.03
N VAL A 97 -10.69 -13.20 -7.31
CA VAL A 97 -9.64 -14.21 -7.56
C VAL A 97 -10.18 -15.62 -7.33
N LYS A 98 -10.97 -15.80 -6.27
CA LYS A 98 -11.61 -17.06 -5.90
C LYS A 98 -12.67 -17.49 -6.93
N GLU A 99 -13.56 -16.58 -7.34
CA GLU A 99 -14.62 -16.84 -8.32
C GLU A 99 -14.03 -17.21 -9.68
N LYS A 100 -12.93 -16.59 -10.08
CA LYS A 100 -12.24 -16.88 -11.33
C LYS A 100 -11.43 -18.18 -11.31
N GLY A 101 -11.24 -18.80 -10.15
CA GLY A 101 -10.50 -20.06 -10.00
C GLY A 101 -9.01 -19.96 -10.36
N TRP A 102 -8.41 -18.76 -10.32
CA TRP A 102 -7.02 -18.56 -10.76
C TRP A 102 -5.98 -19.34 -9.96
N LEU A 103 -6.33 -19.70 -8.73
CA LEU A 103 -5.45 -20.46 -7.82
C LEU A 103 -5.98 -21.89 -7.57
N ASP A 104 -6.92 -22.40 -8.37
CA ASP A 104 -7.47 -23.71 -8.17
C ASP A 104 -6.40 -24.81 -8.33
N GLY A 105 -6.30 -25.68 -7.33
CA GLY A 105 -5.28 -26.72 -7.27
C GLY A 105 -3.86 -26.22 -6.95
N ASP A 106 -3.67 -24.93 -6.66
CA ASP A 106 -2.38 -24.42 -6.21
C ASP A 106 -2.18 -24.71 -4.71
N PRO A 107 -1.06 -25.34 -4.30
CA PRO A 107 -0.82 -25.68 -2.89
C PRO A 107 -0.68 -24.44 -1.99
N GLN A 108 -0.33 -23.28 -2.53
CA GLN A 108 -0.20 -22.02 -1.80
C GLN A 108 -1.48 -21.17 -1.83
N ARG A 109 -2.56 -21.69 -2.38
CA ARG A 109 -3.82 -20.98 -2.60
C ARG A 109 -4.31 -20.24 -1.35
N GLU A 110 -4.37 -20.93 -0.22
CA GLU A 110 -4.91 -20.36 1.02
C GLU A 110 -4.00 -19.25 1.57
N ALA A 111 -2.68 -19.40 1.51
CA ALA A 111 -1.74 -18.38 1.93
C ALA A 111 -1.89 -17.11 1.07
N ILE A 112 -1.94 -17.26 -0.25
CA ILE A 112 -2.09 -16.15 -1.20
C ILE A 112 -3.44 -15.44 -0.99
N LEU A 113 -4.55 -16.19 -0.92
CA LEU A 113 -5.88 -15.62 -0.71
C LEU A 113 -6.00 -14.91 0.64
N THR A 114 -5.41 -15.46 1.71
CA THR A 114 -5.37 -14.81 3.01
C THR A 114 -4.61 -13.50 2.93
N ALA A 115 -3.43 -13.47 2.29
CA ALA A 115 -2.65 -12.26 2.12
C ALA A 115 -3.43 -11.18 1.33
N VAL A 116 -4.12 -11.56 0.26
CA VAL A 116 -5.01 -10.66 -0.49
C VAL A 116 -6.14 -10.12 0.38
N LEU A 117 -6.78 -10.98 1.19
CA LEU A 117 -7.93 -10.63 2.03
C LEU A 117 -7.60 -9.65 3.15
N VAL A 118 -6.38 -9.75 3.73
CA VAL A 118 -6.02 -8.99 4.94
C VAL A 118 -5.00 -7.88 4.72
N HIS A 119 -4.58 -7.63 3.46
CA HIS A 119 -3.52 -6.65 3.20
C HIS A 119 -3.87 -5.23 3.65
N ASN A 120 -5.16 -4.85 3.58
CA ASN A 120 -5.65 -3.54 3.98
C ASN A 120 -6.10 -3.47 5.46
N ARG A 121 -6.08 -4.58 6.20
CA ARG A 121 -6.54 -4.61 7.59
C ARG A 121 -5.57 -3.84 8.49
N ARG A 122 -6.12 -3.19 9.53
CA ARG A 122 -5.32 -2.55 10.56
C ARG A 122 -4.42 -3.58 11.24
N ASP A 123 -5.01 -4.65 11.73
CA ASP A 123 -4.32 -5.71 12.47
C ASP A 123 -4.23 -6.99 11.62
N VAL A 124 -3.10 -7.65 11.68
CA VAL A 124 -2.90 -8.96 11.06
C VAL A 124 -3.42 -10.03 12.00
N PRO A 125 -4.17 -11.03 11.53
CA PRO A 125 -4.62 -12.15 12.37
C PRO A 125 -3.45 -12.89 13.04
N ASP A 126 -3.63 -13.30 14.28
CA ASP A 126 -2.68 -14.14 15.00
C ASP A 126 -2.71 -15.59 14.50
N GLY A 127 -1.58 -16.30 14.66
CA GLY A 127 -1.51 -17.75 14.46
C GLY A 127 -1.48 -18.17 12.98
N LEU A 128 -1.07 -17.29 12.09
CA LEU A 128 -0.79 -17.65 10.69
C LEU A 128 0.38 -18.63 10.64
N ASP A 129 0.36 -19.55 9.65
CA ASP A 129 1.55 -20.35 9.36
C ASP A 129 2.64 -19.48 8.74
N PRO A 130 3.93 -19.90 8.78
CA PRO A 130 5.05 -19.06 8.33
C PRO A 130 4.95 -18.58 6.87
N LEU A 131 4.40 -19.40 5.97
CA LEU A 131 4.23 -19.03 4.56
C LEU A 131 3.18 -17.93 4.41
N THR A 132 2.04 -18.11 5.09
CA THR A 132 0.95 -17.13 5.08
C THR A 132 1.39 -15.82 5.72
N GLU A 133 2.09 -15.88 6.85
CA GLU A 133 2.62 -14.71 7.55
C GLU A 133 3.59 -13.92 6.66
N ALA A 134 4.53 -14.61 6.01
CA ALA A 134 5.46 -13.99 5.07
C ALA A 134 4.73 -13.30 3.90
N ALA A 135 3.75 -13.96 3.28
CA ALA A 135 2.98 -13.39 2.18
C ALA A 135 2.18 -12.15 2.63
N VAL A 136 1.53 -12.21 3.81
CA VAL A 136 0.75 -11.10 4.38
C VAL A 136 1.64 -9.88 4.64
N HIS A 137 2.74 -10.05 5.36
CA HIS A 137 3.61 -8.92 5.70
C HIS A 137 4.32 -8.36 4.49
N THR A 138 4.74 -9.22 3.53
CA THR A 138 5.38 -8.75 2.31
C THR A 138 4.45 -7.90 1.46
N VAL A 139 3.20 -8.32 1.21
CA VAL A 139 2.28 -7.52 0.40
C VAL A 139 1.95 -6.20 1.07
N ARG A 140 1.75 -6.18 2.39
CA ARG A 140 1.47 -4.96 3.17
C ARG A 140 2.61 -3.95 3.12
N ASP A 141 3.83 -4.42 3.23
CA ASP A 141 5.02 -3.56 3.16
C ASP A 141 5.25 -3.06 1.73
N ALA A 142 5.16 -3.97 0.75
CA ALA A 142 5.34 -3.65 -0.66
C ALA A 142 4.32 -2.62 -1.18
N ASP A 143 3.07 -2.73 -0.73
CA ASP A 143 2.00 -1.77 -1.02
C ASP A 143 2.32 -0.39 -0.43
N LYS A 144 2.69 -0.32 0.86
CA LYS A 144 3.08 0.95 1.50
C LYS A 144 4.27 1.61 0.81
N LEU A 145 5.28 0.83 0.40
CA LEU A 145 6.43 1.34 -0.34
C LEU A 145 6.03 1.99 -1.66
N ASP A 146 5.00 1.47 -2.34
CA ASP A 146 4.51 2.12 -3.56
C ASP A 146 3.53 3.28 -3.26
N ILE A 147 2.75 3.22 -2.20
CA ILE A 147 1.93 4.36 -1.75
C ILE A 147 2.82 5.58 -1.47
N PHE A 148 4.03 5.39 -0.93
CA PHE A 148 5.00 6.49 -0.80
C PHE A 148 5.29 7.16 -2.15
N ARG A 149 5.62 6.38 -3.18
CA ARG A 149 5.91 6.88 -4.53
C ARG A 149 4.68 7.55 -5.16
N VAL A 150 3.49 6.95 -4.99
CA VAL A 150 2.23 7.50 -5.53
C VAL A 150 1.97 8.89 -4.96
N LEU A 151 2.09 9.06 -3.63
CA LEU A 151 1.91 10.36 -3.00
C LEU A 151 2.93 11.40 -3.51
N GLU A 152 4.20 11.01 -3.62
CA GLU A 152 5.27 11.89 -4.14
C GLU A 152 4.95 12.37 -5.55
N ASN A 153 4.52 11.47 -6.42
CA ASN A 153 4.12 11.82 -7.78
C ASN A 153 2.88 12.74 -7.79
N GLN A 154 1.89 12.47 -6.95
CA GLN A 154 0.70 13.33 -6.85
C GLN A 154 1.07 14.74 -6.40
N ILE A 155 1.90 14.88 -5.38
CA ILE A 155 2.37 16.19 -4.90
C ILE A 155 3.14 16.92 -6.00
N ALA A 156 4.01 16.21 -6.74
CA ALA A 156 4.84 16.81 -7.78
C ALA A 156 4.05 17.21 -9.05
N THR A 157 2.90 16.58 -9.32
CA THR A 157 2.17 16.74 -10.59
C THR A 157 0.83 17.44 -10.45
N THR A 158 0.34 17.70 -9.23
CA THR A 158 -0.93 18.39 -8.98
C THR A 158 -0.70 19.76 -8.33
N ASP A 159 -1.59 20.68 -8.60
CA ASP A 159 -1.64 21.95 -7.85
C ASP A 159 -2.42 21.75 -6.53
N TRP A 160 -1.83 20.97 -5.63
CA TRP A 160 -2.46 20.55 -4.38
C TRP A 160 -2.89 21.72 -3.47
N ARG A 161 -2.35 22.93 -3.69
CA ARG A 161 -2.73 24.13 -2.94
C ARG A 161 -4.10 24.67 -3.36
N HIS A 162 -4.50 24.40 -4.61
CA HIS A 162 -5.77 24.86 -5.18
C HIS A 162 -6.76 23.71 -5.44
N ASP A 163 -6.25 22.49 -5.64
CA ASP A 163 -7.07 21.29 -5.85
C ASP A 163 -6.59 20.13 -4.94
N CYS A 164 -7.31 19.94 -3.84
CA CYS A 164 -7.05 18.88 -2.86
C CYS A 164 -7.86 17.61 -3.09
N THR A 165 -8.51 17.44 -4.26
CA THR A 165 -9.35 16.26 -4.54
C THR A 165 -8.58 14.96 -4.46
N ALA A 166 -7.31 14.94 -4.92
CA ALA A 166 -6.39 13.80 -4.80
C ALA A 166 -6.06 13.44 -3.35
N PHE A 167 -6.25 14.36 -2.40
CA PHE A 167 -5.97 14.23 -0.98
C PHE A 167 -7.25 14.32 -0.14
N TRP A 168 -8.35 13.75 -0.62
CA TRP A 168 -9.65 13.66 0.06
C TRP A 168 -10.25 15.01 0.46
N ASN A 169 -9.87 16.09 -0.20
CA ASN A 169 -10.25 17.47 0.12
C ASN A 169 -9.91 17.86 1.58
N LEU A 170 -8.83 17.31 2.12
CA LEU A 170 -8.38 17.63 3.48
C LEU A 170 -7.85 19.07 3.56
N PRO A 171 -8.08 19.79 4.67
CA PRO A 171 -7.52 21.10 4.91
C PRO A 171 -5.99 21.09 4.84
N THR A 172 -5.40 22.07 4.14
CA THR A 172 -3.95 22.17 3.90
C THR A 172 -3.20 23.03 4.91
N THR A 173 -3.91 23.83 5.71
CA THR A 173 -3.31 24.86 6.59
C THR A 173 -3.58 24.64 8.08
N ALA A 174 -4.11 23.46 8.46
CA ALA A 174 -4.40 23.16 9.85
C ALA A 174 -3.23 22.40 10.52
N CYS A 175 -3.06 22.63 11.83
CA CYS A 175 -2.10 21.88 12.63
C CYS A 175 -2.42 20.38 12.65
N PRO A 176 -1.41 19.52 12.80
CA PRO A 176 -1.63 18.09 12.98
C PRO A 176 -2.55 17.77 14.16
N SER A 177 -3.37 16.76 13.99
CA SER A 177 -4.34 16.30 15.01
C SER A 177 -3.61 15.66 16.19
N PRO A 178 -3.95 16.02 17.44
CA PRO A 178 -3.31 15.44 18.63
C PRO A 178 -3.38 13.91 18.70
N ALA A 179 -4.48 13.30 18.21
CA ALA A 179 -4.65 11.86 18.17
C ALA A 179 -3.63 11.17 17.24
N VAL A 180 -3.36 11.78 16.07
CA VAL A 180 -2.36 11.31 15.11
C VAL A 180 -0.96 11.39 15.73
N LEU A 181 -0.62 12.53 16.33
CA LEU A 181 0.69 12.73 17.00
C LEU A 181 0.90 11.72 18.13
N ALA A 182 -0.11 11.48 18.95
CA ALA A 182 -0.06 10.51 20.04
C ALA A 182 0.17 9.08 19.52
N ALA A 183 -0.59 8.66 18.49
CA ALA A 183 -0.45 7.34 17.90
C ALA A 183 0.97 7.09 17.35
N ILE A 184 1.55 8.07 16.66
CA ILE A 184 2.91 7.95 16.10
C ILE A 184 3.97 7.85 17.20
N ARG A 185 3.86 8.64 18.29
CA ARG A 185 4.77 8.58 19.46
C ARG A 185 4.68 7.25 20.22
N GLU A 186 3.49 6.67 20.25
CA GLU A 186 3.21 5.38 20.90
C GLU A 186 3.48 4.19 19.99
N GLU A 187 4.03 4.41 18.79
CA GLU A 187 4.30 3.37 17.78
C GLU A 187 3.06 2.52 17.45
N ARG A 188 1.88 3.12 17.51
CA ARG A 188 0.59 2.47 17.17
C ARG A 188 0.13 2.87 15.76
N PRO A 189 -0.60 2.00 15.06
CA PRO A 189 -1.31 2.37 13.84
C PRO A 189 -2.31 3.51 14.13
N VAL A 190 -2.28 4.54 13.28
CA VAL A 190 -3.25 5.64 13.34
C VAL A 190 -4.61 5.18 12.85
N ASP A 191 -5.69 5.57 13.52
CA ASP A 191 -7.03 5.38 13.01
C ASP A 191 -7.32 6.37 11.88
N TYR A 192 -7.82 5.88 10.74
CA TYR A 192 -8.17 6.74 9.61
C TYR A 192 -9.23 7.79 9.95
N GLN A 193 -10.05 7.56 10.97
CA GLN A 193 -11.02 8.54 11.46
C GLN A 193 -10.38 9.74 12.13
N ASP A 194 -9.12 9.63 12.56
CA ASP A 194 -8.36 10.71 13.19
C ASP A 194 -7.70 11.64 12.18
N ILE A 195 -7.68 11.27 10.88
CA ILE A 195 -7.17 12.10 9.79
C ILE A 195 -8.12 13.25 9.55
N LYS A 196 -7.72 14.46 9.90
CA LYS A 196 -8.52 15.69 9.72
C LYS A 196 -7.86 16.71 8.81
N THR A 197 -6.55 16.56 8.55
CA THR A 197 -5.75 17.51 7.78
C THR A 197 -4.86 16.80 6.79
N LEU A 198 -4.34 17.53 5.80
CA LEU A 198 -3.34 16.99 4.87
C LEU A 198 -2.04 16.64 5.62
N ALA A 199 -1.68 17.42 6.66
CA ALA A 199 -0.54 17.08 7.51
C ALA A 199 -0.73 15.73 8.22
N ASP A 200 -1.93 15.41 8.73
CA ASP A 200 -2.24 14.10 9.31
C ASP A 200 -2.05 12.97 8.29
N PHE A 201 -2.55 13.17 7.08
CA PHE A 201 -2.46 12.19 5.99
C PHE A 201 -1.00 11.86 5.62
N VAL A 202 -0.11 12.84 5.69
CA VAL A 202 1.33 12.64 5.46
C VAL A 202 2.01 12.05 6.68
N LEU A 203 1.67 12.50 7.89
CA LEU A 203 2.24 12.01 9.15
C LEU A 203 1.95 10.53 9.42
N ILE A 204 0.79 10.02 9.02
CA ILE A 204 0.52 8.57 9.07
C ILE A 204 1.60 7.79 8.34
N GLN A 205 1.98 8.25 7.16
CA GLN A 205 3.01 7.59 6.36
C GLN A 205 4.40 7.71 6.99
N VAL A 206 4.68 8.82 7.69
CA VAL A 206 5.89 8.93 8.53
C VAL A 206 5.87 7.88 9.64
N GLY A 207 4.75 7.68 10.31
CA GLY A 207 4.58 6.67 11.36
C GLY A 207 4.77 5.22 10.89
N TRP A 208 4.59 4.94 9.59
CA TRP A 208 4.76 3.59 9.06
C TRP A 208 6.17 3.00 9.24
N MET A 209 7.19 3.82 9.45
CA MET A 209 8.55 3.34 9.71
C MET A 209 8.61 2.40 10.93
N ARG A 210 7.81 2.66 11.98
CA ARG A 210 7.77 1.86 13.20
C ARG A 210 6.51 1.02 13.37
N SER A 211 5.36 1.57 12.97
CA SER A 211 4.07 0.91 13.19
C SER A 211 3.46 0.27 11.93
N GLY A 212 4.06 0.46 10.76
CA GLY A 212 3.47 0.03 9.48
C GLY A 212 4.32 -0.91 8.65
N LEU A 213 5.65 -0.74 8.64
CA LEU A 213 6.58 -1.60 7.91
C LEU A 213 7.11 -2.70 8.82
N HIS A 214 6.83 -3.94 8.46
CA HIS A 214 7.20 -5.12 9.26
C HIS A 214 8.69 -5.44 9.11
N TYR A 215 9.20 -5.49 7.87
CA TYR A 215 10.58 -5.93 7.58
C TYR A 215 11.61 -4.81 7.71
N ALA A 216 12.80 -5.18 8.20
CA ALA A 216 13.97 -4.30 8.20
C ALA A 216 14.33 -3.88 6.77
N THR A 217 14.27 -4.81 5.81
CA THR A 217 14.46 -4.55 4.39
C THR A 217 13.52 -3.45 3.87
N SER A 218 12.25 -3.46 4.25
CA SER A 218 11.27 -2.44 3.82
C SER A 218 11.64 -1.05 4.34
N ARG A 219 12.06 -0.96 5.59
CA ARG A 219 12.54 0.31 6.20
C ARG A 219 13.80 0.82 5.50
N ARG A 220 14.76 -0.07 5.21
CA ARG A 220 15.98 0.25 4.45
C ARG A 220 15.65 0.76 3.05
N ILE A 221 14.77 0.07 2.30
CA ILE A 221 14.32 0.50 0.97
C ILE A 221 13.68 1.89 1.02
N SER A 222 12.82 2.14 2.02
CA SER A 222 12.20 3.46 2.22
C SER A 222 13.23 4.56 2.47
N ALA A 223 14.26 4.29 3.27
CA ALA A 223 15.34 5.22 3.57
C ALA A 223 16.20 5.50 2.31
N GLU A 224 16.62 4.47 1.59
CA GLU A 224 17.42 4.56 0.36
C GLU A 224 16.70 5.38 -0.73
N ARG A 225 15.37 5.25 -0.82
CA ARG A 225 14.55 6.01 -1.77
C ARG A 225 14.23 7.44 -1.29
N GLY A 226 14.58 7.81 -0.07
CA GLY A 226 14.36 9.15 0.47
C GLY A 226 12.91 9.47 0.81
N HIS A 227 12.04 8.46 0.95
CA HIS A 227 10.61 8.66 1.18
C HIS A 227 10.30 9.48 2.44
N LEU A 228 11.07 9.28 3.52
CA LEU A 228 10.88 10.02 4.75
C LEU A 228 11.36 11.48 4.66
N ALA A 229 12.50 11.71 3.97
CA ALA A 229 13.01 13.04 3.70
C ALA A 229 12.04 13.87 2.85
N PHE A 230 11.43 13.25 1.84
CA PHE A 230 10.40 13.91 1.02
C PHE A 230 9.21 14.36 1.89
N ARG A 231 8.71 13.48 2.77
CA ARG A 231 7.56 13.79 3.65
C ARG A 231 7.87 14.89 4.64
N ARG A 232 9.07 14.87 5.23
CA ARG A 232 9.54 15.94 6.10
C ARG A 232 9.49 17.30 5.39
N ASN A 233 10.07 17.36 4.19
CA ASN A 233 10.08 18.60 3.40
C ASN A 233 8.67 19.06 3.05
N PHE A 234 7.80 18.13 2.65
CA PHE A 234 6.42 18.47 2.32
C PHE A 234 5.61 18.90 3.56
N LEU A 235 5.82 18.29 4.71
CA LEU A 235 5.19 18.70 5.96
C LEU A 235 5.58 20.14 6.34
N HIS A 236 6.83 20.57 6.10
CA HIS A 236 7.25 21.95 6.31
C HIS A 236 6.59 22.95 5.34
N GLU A 237 6.04 22.49 4.21
CA GLU A 237 5.19 23.34 3.35
C GLU A 237 3.75 23.49 3.89
N LEU A 238 3.33 22.60 4.81
CA LEU A 238 1.98 22.57 5.38
C LEU A 238 1.92 23.22 6.77
N THR A 239 3.00 23.16 7.56
CA THR A 239 3.03 23.63 8.95
C THR A 239 4.44 23.96 9.42
N ASP A 240 4.56 24.98 10.26
CA ASP A 240 5.80 25.35 10.96
C ASP A 240 5.92 24.67 12.35
N ASP A 241 5.06 23.70 12.67
CA ASP A 241 5.06 23.02 13.95
C ASP A 241 6.35 22.19 14.13
N PRO A 242 7.18 22.46 15.17
CA PRO A 242 8.43 21.75 15.40
C PRO A 242 8.23 20.25 15.69
N VAL A 243 7.01 19.80 15.96
CA VAL A 243 6.68 18.39 16.12
C VAL A 243 7.00 17.57 14.87
N VAL A 244 7.00 18.18 13.69
CA VAL A 244 7.37 17.51 12.43
C VAL A 244 8.78 16.97 12.49
N ASP A 245 9.74 17.80 12.94
CA ASP A 245 11.15 17.39 13.06
C ASP A 245 11.33 16.33 14.14
N GLU A 246 10.71 16.52 15.31
CA GLU A 246 10.73 15.55 16.40
C GLU A 246 10.28 14.16 15.92
N LEU A 247 9.11 14.09 15.25
CA LEU A 247 8.56 12.82 14.78
C LEU A 247 9.36 12.21 13.63
N CYS A 248 9.85 13.02 12.69
CA CYS A 248 10.68 12.51 11.60
C CYS A 248 12.00 11.95 12.13
N ASP A 249 12.68 12.63 13.05
CA ASP A 249 13.92 12.16 13.66
C ASP A 249 13.69 10.87 14.48
N PHE A 250 12.57 10.80 15.21
CA PHE A 250 12.16 9.58 15.92
C PHE A 250 11.98 8.40 14.95
N GLN A 251 11.32 8.61 13.80
CA GLN A 251 11.10 7.56 12.82
C GLN A 251 12.36 7.18 12.04
N ILE A 252 13.26 8.15 11.73
CA ILE A 252 14.54 7.90 11.07
C ILE A 252 15.41 6.95 11.90
N SER A 253 15.40 7.08 13.21
CA SER A 253 16.17 6.18 14.09
C SER A 253 15.76 4.70 13.97
N ALA A 254 14.57 4.39 13.47
CA ALA A 254 14.14 3.03 13.17
C ALA A 254 14.86 2.44 11.95
N CYS A 255 15.40 3.29 11.05
CA CYS A 255 16.12 2.85 9.86
C CYS A 255 17.61 2.61 10.14
N ALA A 256 18.16 3.21 11.21
CA ALA A 256 19.59 3.13 11.53
C ALA A 256 20.01 1.82 12.22
N GLY A 257 19.06 0.99 12.63
CA GLY A 257 19.27 -0.31 13.28
C GLY A 257 18.82 -1.51 12.42
N ALA A 258 18.56 -1.29 11.14
CA ALA A 258 18.06 -2.31 10.22
C ALA A 258 19.17 -2.83 9.29
#